data_5654594208ef1c57fd5d0a2344db762e
#
_entry.id   5654594208ef1c57fd5d0a2344db762e
#
_cell.length_a   1.000
_cell.length_b   1.000
_cell.length_c   1.000
_cell.angle_alpha   90.00
_cell.angle_beta   90.00
_cell.angle_gamma   90.00
#
_symmetry.space_group_name_H-M   'P 1'
#
loop_
_entity.id
_entity.type
_entity.pdbx_description
1 polymer ?
#
loop_
_entity_poly.entity_id
_entity_poly.type
_entity_poly.pdbx_seq_one_letter_code
_entity_poly.pdbx_strand_id
1 'polypeptide(L)'
;MASYPLIGKKTVYIDDLVISPDFVQDEVGTITLTPGTTEVASQSGTINVPNGSYDEMSFELNIICPSVRFLGMLFPELYHNAKFKRVISGSMSETGQVRFGGNECVSNTPRDIIIHNVCDGHSSAQDFRIPQALISAGGEFKVSLSDPFVVTLSGSMTSGANGAVVMGELDLDNPSYYDEDSGTIKTDDVQITALTASPTNISGSVGDHVTVNVVASPNGATGSITATVNETSKATATDNGDGTWDIQLKQAGTGTVTFKSGSVQTVVNFNVK
;
A
#
# COMPACT_ATOMS: atom_id res chain seq x y z
N MET A 1 -3.48 20.05 -22.39
CA MET A 1 -2.98 18.73 -21.97
C MET A 1 -3.38 17.73 -23.04
N ALA A 2 -2.45 16.97 -23.60
CA ALA A 2 -2.78 15.90 -24.53
C ALA A 2 -3.38 14.75 -23.70
N SER A 3 -4.61 14.38 -23.98
CA SER A 3 -5.26 13.21 -23.42
C SER A 3 -4.68 12.00 -24.14
N TYR A 4 -3.84 11.24 -23.45
CA TYR A 4 -3.38 9.95 -23.95
C TYR A 4 -4.42 8.88 -23.66
N PRO A 5 -4.74 7.98 -24.62
CA PRO A 5 -5.62 6.87 -24.33
C PRO A 5 -4.98 5.92 -23.32
N LEU A 6 -5.78 5.32 -22.45
CA LEU A 6 -5.39 4.29 -21.47
C LEU A 6 -4.98 2.95 -22.17
N ILE A 7 -4.10 3.06 -23.16
CA ILE A 7 -3.58 1.94 -23.95
C ILE A 7 -2.18 1.60 -23.48
N GLY A 8 -1.88 0.33 -23.31
CA GLY A 8 -0.55 -0.15 -22.97
C GLY A 8 -0.56 -1.26 -21.95
N LYS A 9 0.63 -1.79 -21.68
CA LYS A 9 0.83 -2.83 -20.66
C LYS A 9 0.41 -2.32 -19.29
N LYS A 10 -0.18 -3.20 -18.48
CA LYS A 10 -0.63 -2.89 -17.13
C LYS A 10 0.14 -3.73 -16.12
N THR A 11 0.52 -3.10 -15.01
CA THR A 11 0.94 -3.78 -13.79
C THR A 11 -0.24 -3.77 -12.83
N VAL A 12 -0.53 -4.89 -12.21
CA VAL A 12 -1.59 -4.99 -11.21
C VAL A 12 -0.95 -5.20 -9.84
N TYR A 13 -1.34 -4.40 -8.88
CA TYR A 13 -0.95 -4.54 -7.48
C TYR A 13 -2.16 -5.01 -6.69
N ILE A 14 -1.97 -5.98 -5.81
CA ILE A 14 -2.97 -6.43 -4.83
C ILE A 14 -2.30 -6.38 -3.47
N ASP A 15 -2.54 -5.32 -2.71
CA ASP A 15 -1.74 -4.93 -1.53
C ASP A 15 -0.24 -4.89 -1.91
N ASP A 16 0.59 -5.70 -1.24
CA ASP A 16 2.04 -5.79 -1.51
C ASP A 16 2.41 -6.77 -2.64
N LEU A 17 1.42 -7.44 -3.24
CA LEU A 17 1.65 -8.38 -4.33
C LEU A 17 1.67 -7.67 -5.66
N VAL A 18 2.82 -7.70 -6.34
CA VAL A 18 3.01 -7.11 -7.67
C VAL A 18 2.84 -8.17 -8.75
N ILE A 19 1.97 -7.91 -9.70
CA ILE A 19 1.71 -8.75 -10.85
C ILE A 19 2.25 -8.03 -12.08
N SER A 20 3.40 -8.49 -12.55
CA SER A 20 4.10 -7.94 -13.72
C SER A 20 3.18 -7.98 -14.97
N PRO A 21 3.37 -7.06 -15.92
CA PRO A 21 2.62 -7.04 -17.18
C PRO A 21 2.66 -8.34 -17.97
N ASP A 22 3.71 -9.14 -17.82
CA ASP A 22 3.83 -10.45 -18.48
C ASP A 22 2.87 -11.51 -17.91
N PHE A 23 2.30 -11.25 -16.73
CA PHE A 23 1.31 -12.09 -16.07
C PHE A 23 -0.10 -11.48 -16.05
N VAL A 24 -0.33 -10.46 -16.83
CA VAL A 24 -1.65 -9.83 -17.03
C VAL A 24 -2.07 -10.09 -18.47
N GLN A 25 -3.33 -10.49 -18.67
CA GLN A 25 -3.85 -10.67 -20.03
C GLN A 25 -4.07 -9.33 -20.74
N ASP A 26 -4.17 -9.37 -22.08
CA ASP A 26 -4.51 -8.19 -22.89
C ASP A 26 -5.82 -7.53 -22.43
N GLU A 27 -6.80 -8.34 -22.05
CA GLU A 27 -8.00 -7.90 -21.35
C GLU A 27 -7.74 -8.06 -19.83
N VAL A 28 -7.22 -6.99 -19.22
CA VAL A 28 -6.83 -6.98 -17.80
C VAL A 28 -8.01 -7.33 -16.89
N GLY A 29 -9.19 -6.82 -17.21
CA GLY A 29 -10.38 -7.09 -16.42
C GLY A 29 -11.51 -6.10 -16.69
N THR A 30 -12.60 -6.27 -15.95
CA THR A 30 -13.81 -5.47 -16.03
C THR A 30 -14.15 -4.93 -14.65
N ILE A 31 -14.49 -3.65 -14.59
CA ILE A 31 -15.04 -3.00 -13.39
C ILE A 31 -16.48 -2.61 -13.71
N THR A 32 -17.44 -3.12 -12.94
CA THR A 32 -18.86 -2.88 -13.13
C THR A 32 -19.40 -2.02 -11.99
N LEU A 33 -19.94 -0.87 -12.36
CA LEU A 33 -20.63 0.06 -11.46
C LEU A 33 -22.02 0.31 -12.02
N THR A 34 -23.05 -0.31 -11.47
CA THR A 34 -24.44 -0.13 -11.89
C THR A 34 -25.13 0.87 -10.97
N PRO A 35 -25.46 2.08 -11.46
CA PRO A 35 -26.16 3.06 -10.64
C PRO A 35 -27.51 2.56 -10.15
N GLY A 36 -27.81 2.76 -8.89
CA GLY A 36 -29.12 2.46 -8.32
C GLY A 36 -30.18 3.48 -8.74
N THR A 37 -31.38 3.00 -8.95
CA THR A 37 -32.51 3.85 -9.32
C THR A 37 -33.70 3.61 -8.40
N THR A 38 -34.50 4.67 -8.22
CA THR A 38 -35.78 4.59 -7.52
C THR A 38 -36.91 4.89 -8.48
N GLU A 39 -37.92 4.04 -8.47
CA GLU A 39 -39.13 4.28 -9.26
C GLU A 39 -39.96 5.41 -8.63
N VAL A 40 -40.27 6.42 -9.46
CA VAL A 40 -41.13 7.54 -9.06
C VAL A 40 -42.37 7.54 -9.96
N ALA A 41 -43.53 7.46 -9.37
CA ALA A 41 -44.80 7.58 -10.09
C ALA A 41 -44.97 9.00 -10.61
N SER A 42 -45.29 9.14 -11.89
CA SER A 42 -45.63 10.41 -12.52
C SER A 42 -47.00 10.31 -13.19
N GLN A 43 -47.59 11.44 -13.59
CA GLN A 43 -48.87 11.46 -14.30
C GLN A 43 -48.81 10.73 -15.67
N SER A 44 -47.63 10.53 -16.22
CA SER A 44 -47.42 9.85 -17.49
C SER A 44 -46.94 8.39 -17.37
N GLY A 45 -46.83 7.86 -16.13
CA GLY A 45 -46.33 6.54 -15.80
C GLY A 45 -45.19 6.58 -14.78
N THR A 46 -44.53 5.43 -14.62
CA THR A 46 -43.37 5.30 -13.72
C THR A 46 -42.09 5.74 -14.42
N ILE A 47 -41.31 6.56 -13.76
CA ILE A 47 -39.96 6.94 -14.20
C ILE A 47 -38.90 6.46 -13.20
N ASN A 48 -37.75 5.99 -13.70
CA ASN A 48 -36.62 5.63 -12.88
C ASN A 48 -35.71 6.82 -12.69
N VAL A 49 -35.46 7.20 -11.45
CA VAL A 49 -34.62 8.32 -11.07
C VAL A 49 -33.39 7.79 -10.33
N PRO A 50 -32.13 8.21 -10.70
CA PRO A 50 -30.95 7.84 -9.97
C PRO A 50 -31.09 8.26 -8.48
N ASN A 51 -30.78 7.32 -7.58
CA ASN A 51 -30.94 7.53 -6.11
C ASN A 51 -29.62 7.81 -5.39
N GLY A 52 -28.50 7.93 -6.16
CA GLY A 52 -27.17 8.20 -5.60
C GLY A 52 -26.47 6.97 -4.99
N SER A 53 -27.09 5.79 -5.09
CA SER A 53 -26.47 4.51 -4.70
C SER A 53 -26.01 3.73 -5.94
N TYR A 54 -25.38 2.59 -5.70
CA TYR A 54 -25.05 1.61 -6.73
C TYR A 54 -25.71 0.28 -6.37
N ASP A 55 -26.39 -0.33 -7.34
CA ASP A 55 -27.05 -1.64 -7.22
C ASP A 55 -26.03 -2.78 -7.34
N GLU A 56 -24.96 -2.54 -8.12
CA GLU A 56 -23.87 -3.49 -8.30
C GLU A 56 -22.54 -2.75 -8.33
N MET A 57 -21.57 -3.29 -7.57
CA MET A 57 -20.18 -2.88 -7.58
C MET A 57 -19.32 -4.14 -7.58
N SER A 58 -18.88 -4.55 -8.76
CA SER A 58 -18.10 -5.78 -8.95
C SER A 58 -16.90 -5.57 -9.86
N PHE A 59 -15.93 -6.47 -9.77
CA PHE A 59 -14.77 -6.47 -10.64
C PHE A 59 -14.38 -7.89 -11.01
N GLU A 60 -13.72 -8.01 -12.16
CA GLU A 60 -13.06 -9.21 -12.65
C GLU A 60 -11.66 -8.83 -13.13
N LEU A 61 -10.65 -9.62 -12.79
CA LEU A 61 -9.26 -9.44 -13.23
C LEU A 61 -8.74 -10.76 -13.82
N ASN A 62 -8.17 -10.69 -15.01
CA ASN A 62 -7.64 -11.84 -15.72
C ASN A 62 -6.11 -11.91 -15.57
N ILE A 63 -5.65 -12.86 -14.78
CA ILE A 63 -4.24 -12.99 -14.40
C ILE A 63 -3.70 -14.32 -14.90
N ILE A 64 -2.56 -14.29 -15.56
CA ILE A 64 -1.79 -15.47 -15.90
C ILE A 64 -1.12 -15.99 -14.64
N CYS A 65 -1.54 -17.16 -14.17
CA CYS A 65 -1.02 -17.72 -12.94
C CYS A 65 0.31 -18.46 -13.17
N PRO A 66 1.45 -17.94 -12.68
CA PRO A 66 2.74 -18.58 -12.91
C PRO A 66 2.97 -19.80 -12.03
N SER A 67 2.32 -19.91 -10.87
CA SER A 67 2.56 -20.99 -9.92
C SER A 67 1.51 -21.12 -8.82
N VAL A 68 1.46 -22.31 -8.20
CA VAL A 68 0.64 -22.55 -7.00
C VAL A 68 1.02 -21.64 -5.84
N ARG A 69 2.30 -21.25 -5.74
CA ARG A 69 2.76 -20.32 -4.71
C ARG A 69 2.14 -18.92 -4.89
N PHE A 70 2.01 -18.48 -6.12
CA PHE A 70 1.35 -17.21 -6.45
C PHE A 70 -0.12 -17.22 -5.98
N LEU A 71 -0.86 -18.30 -6.26
CA LEU A 71 -2.22 -18.47 -5.73
C LEU A 71 -2.26 -18.48 -4.20
N GLY A 72 -1.22 -19.07 -3.55
CA GLY A 72 -1.08 -19.05 -2.10
C GLY A 72 -0.82 -17.66 -1.53
N MET A 73 -0.23 -16.74 -2.29
CA MET A 73 -0.08 -15.33 -1.89
C MET A 73 -1.40 -14.56 -2.03
N LEU A 74 -2.21 -14.91 -3.02
CA LEU A 74 -3.56 -14.34 -3.18
C LEU A 74 -4.54 -14.86 -2.13
N PHE A 75 -4.46 -16.15 -1.82
CA PHE A 75 -5.37 -16.84 -0.91
C PHE A 75 -4.58 -17.64 0.14
N PRO A 76 -3.96 -16.95 1.11
CA PRO A 76 -3.11 -17.60 2.11
C PRO A 76 -3.86 -18.62 2.97
N GLU A 77 -5.14 -18.42 3.22
CA GLU A 77 -5.98 -19.33 4.00
C GLU A 77 -6.22 -20.67 3.29
N LEU A 78 -6.17 -20.67 1.96
CA LEU A 78 -6.35 -21.87 1.14
C LEU A 78 -5.03 -22.59 0.84
N TYR A 79 -3.88 -21.98 1.22
CA TYR A 79 -2.57 -22.49 0.93
C TYR A 79 -2.11 -23.47 2.03
N HIS A 80 -1.74 -24.66 1.61
CA HIS A 80 -1.23 -25.70 2.51
C HIS A 80 0.12 -26.22 2.03
N ASN A 81 1.06 -26.34 2.95
CA ASN A 81 2.29 -27.09 2.68
C ASN A 81 1.96 -28.59 2.63
N ALA A 82 2.40 -29.24 1.58
CA ALA A 82 2.17 -30.65 1.39
C ALA A 82 3.46 -31.36 0.98
N LYS A 83 3.61 -32.59 1.48
CA LYS A 83 4.69 -33.50 1.08
C LYS A 83 4.15 -34.52 0.10
N PHE A 84 4.71 -34.52 -1.11
CA PHE A 84 4.33 -35.45 -2.15
C PHE A 84 5.50 -36.36 -2.49
N LYS A 85 5.18 -37.65 -2.60
CA LYS A 85 6.11 -38.63 -3.16
C LYS A 85 5.93 -38.59 -4.68
N ARG A 86 6.97 -38.18 -5.39
CA ARG A 86 6.95 -38.21 -6.86
C ARG A 86 6.95 -39.64 -7.34
N VAL A 87 5.92 -40.02 -8.10
CA VAL A 87 5.77 -41.38 -8.62
C VAL A 87 6.95 -41.77 -9.54
N ILE A 88 7.48 -40.80 -10.28
CA ILE A 88 8.57 -41.02 -11.27
C ILE A 88 9.93 -41.15 -10.61
N SER A 89 10.21 -40.39 -9.54
CA SER A 89 11.55 -40.40 -8.90
C SER A 89 11.60 -41.08 -7.54
N GLY A 90 10.44 -41.37 -6.95
CA GLY A 90 10.36 -41.92 -5.60
C GLY A 90 10.81 -40.99 -4.49
N SER A 91 11.29 -39.78 -4.81
CA SER A 91 11.72 -38.80 -3.83
C SER A 91 10.56 -38.03 -3.25
N MET A 92 10.64 -37.69 -1.97
CA MET A 92 9.71 -36.79 -1.30
C MET A 92 10.12 -35.35 -1.64
N SER A 93 9.17 -34.53 -2.06
CA SER A 93 9.37 -33.09 -2.20
C SER A 93 8.31 -32.33 -1.43
N GLU A 94 8.71 -31.26 -0.77
CA GLU A 94 7.79 -30.31 -0.16
C GLU A 94 7.32 -29.35 -1.22
N THR A 95 6.02 -29.26 -1.40
CA THR A 95 5.39 -28.31 -2.32
C THR A 95 4.15 -27.73 -1.66
N GLY A 96 3.77 -26.52 -2.08
CA GLY A 96 2.50 -25.96 -1.68
C GLY A 96 1.34 -26.52 -2.53
N GLN A 97 0.16 -26.49 -1.96
CA GLN A 97 -1.10 -26.70 -2.68
C GLN A 97 -2.11 -25.66 -2.25
N VAL A 98 -2.96 -25.23 -3.16
CA VAL A 98 -4.13 -24.40 -2.86
C VAL A 98 -5.37 -25.25 -3.04
N ARG A 99 -6.29 -25.22 -2.06
CA ARG A 99 -7.52 -25.99 -2.04
C ARG A 99 -8.71 -25.07 -2.18
N PHE A 100 -9.42 -25.17 -3.29
CA PHE A 100 -10.68 -24.47 -3.51
C PHE A 100 -11.86 -25.41 -3.24
N GLY A 101 -12.96 -24.87 -2.72
CA GLY A 101 -14.19 -25.63 -2.46
C GLY A 101 -14.12 -26.53 -1.22
N GLY A 102 -13.16 -26.31 -0.34
CA GLY A 102 -13.09 -26.93 0.99
C GLY A 102 -14.02 -26.24 2.01
N ASN A 103 -13.87 -26.62 3.27
CA ASN A 103 -14.60 -25.99 4.39
C ASN A 103 -13.77 -24.86 5.06
N GLU A 104 -12.67 -24.46 4.45
CA GLU A 104 -11.84 -23.36 4.94
C GLU A 104 -12.61 -22.03 4.84
N CYS A 105 -12.61 -21.26 5.91
CA CYS A 105 -13.11 -19.91 5.89
C CYS A 105 -12.08 -19.01 5.19
N VAL A 106 -12.47 -18.38 4.10
CA VAL A 106 -11.67 -17.35 3.47
C VAL A 106 -11.92 -16.02 4.15
N SER A 107 -10.86 -15.31 4.44
CA SER A 107 -10.96 -13.98 5.05
C SER A 107 -11.67 -13.02 4.08
N ASN A 108 -12.70 -12.33 4.58
CA ASN A 108 -13.34 -11.23 3.87
C ASN A 108 -12.64 -9.89 4.16
N THR A 109 -11.32 -9.91 4.33
CA THR A 109 -10.55 -8.68 4.52
C THR A 109 -10.49 -7.93 3.20
N PRO A 110 -10.94 -6.67 3.16
CA PRO A 110 -10.82 -5.85 1.96
C PRO A 110 -9.35 -5.66 1.58
N ARG A 111 -9.07 -5.73 0.29
CA ARG A 111 -7.73 -5.57 -0.28
C ARG A 111 -7.69 -4.35 -1.19
N ASP A 112 -6.53 -3.75 -1.29
CA ASP A 112 -6.29 -2.63 -2.20
C ASP A 112 -5.79 -3.18 -3.54
N ILE A 113 -6.51 -2.85 -4.61
CA ILE A 113 -6.12 -3.24 -5.97
C ILE A 113 -5.79 -1.98 -6.75
N ILE A 114 -4.60 -1.94 -7.36
CA ILE A 114 -4.18 -0.86 -8.25
C ILE A 114 -3.87 -1.45 -9.62
N ILE A 115 -4.40 -0.84 -10.66
CA ILE A 115 -4.09 -1.16 -12.06
C ILE A 115 -3.33 0.03 -12.63
N HIS A 116 -2.02 -0.13 -12.75
CA HIS A 116 -1.09 0.90 -13.22
C HIS A 116 -0.76 0.75 -14.71
N ASN A 117 -0.68 1.87 -15.42
CA ASN A 117 -0.27 1.88 -16.81
C ASN A 117 1.26 2.06 -16.93
N VAL A 118 1.96 1.01 -17.31
CA VAL A 118 3.42 1.00 -17.45
C VAL A 118 3.94 2.11 -18.40
N CYS A 119 3.16 2.50 -19.42
CA CYS A 119 3.56 3.56 -20.34
C CYS A 119 3.60 4.97 -19.72
N ASP A 120 3.00 5.15 -18.56
CA ASP A 120 3.01 6.43 -17.83
C ASP A 120 4.24 6.59 -16.92
N GLY A 121 5.14 5.59 -16.90
CA GLY A 121 6.31 5.58 -16.04
C GLY A 121 5.89 5.52 -14.57
N HIS A 122 6.26 6.53 -13.80
CA HIS A 122 5.92 6.60 -12.36
C HIS A 122 4.68 7.46 -12.06
N SER A 123 3.93 7.88 -13.09
CA SER A 123 2.73 8.70 -12.89
C SER A 123 1.52 7.83 -12.58
N SER A 124 0.85 8.12 -11.48
CA SER A 124 -0.43 7.51 -11.09
C SER A 124 -1.66 8.22 -11.71
N ALA A 125 -1.43 9.21 -12.58
CA ALA A 125 -2.51 10.05 -13.13
C ALA A 125 -3.57 9.26 -13.93
N GLN A 126 -3.24 8.05 -14.38
CA GLN A 126 -4.14 7.17 -15.14
C GLN A 126 -4.38 5.83 -14.46
N ASP A 127 -4.04 5.71 -13.19
CA ASP A 127 -4.26 4.49 -12.44
C ASP A 127 -5.73 4.29 -12.09
N PHE A 128 -6.14 3.02 -12.04
CA PHE A 128 -7.39 2.61 -11.43
C PHE A 128 -7.09 1.95 -10.10
N ARG A 129 -7.73 2.42 -9.04
CA ARG A 129 -7.63 1.83 -7.70
C ARG A 129 -8.98 1.40 -7.18
N ILE A 130 -9.03 0.21 -6.60
CA ILE A 130 -10.15 -0.33 -5.86
C ILE A 130 -9.70 -0.48 -4.41
N PRO A 131 -9.93 0.54 -3.54
CA PRO A 131 -9.33 0.58 -2.20
C PRO A 131 -9.87 -0.49 -1.25
N GLN A 132 -11.08 -0.99 -1.50
CA GLN A 132 -11.74 -1.97 -0.66
C GLN A 132 -12.37 -3.08 -1.51
N ALA A 133 -11.51 -3.87 -2.16
CA ALA A 133 -11.89 -5.03 -2.95
C ALA A 133 -12.04 -6.26 -2.07
N LEU A 134 -13.18 -6.91 -2.13
CA LEU A 134 -13.42 -8.21 -1.52
C LEU A 134 -13.24 -9.29 -2.59
N ILE A 135 -12.06 -9.91 -2.63
CA ILE A 135 -11.73 -10.93 -3.63
C ILE A 135 -12.39 -12.24 -3.23
N SER A 136 -13.20 -12.81 -4.12
CA SER A 136 -13.78 -14.13 -3.92
C SER A 136 -12.72 -15.21 -4.10
N ALA A 137 -12.68 -16.16 -3.18
CA ALA A 137 -11.82 -17.34 -3.27
C ALA A 137 -12.40 -18.35 -4.28
N GLY A 138 -12.34 -18.00 -5.52
CA GLY A 138 -12.86 -18.80 -6.62
C GLY A 138 -12.63 -18.04 -7.90
N GLY A 139 -13.01 -18.63 -8.99
CA GLY A 139 -12.87 -18.04 -10.30
C GLY A 139 -12.97 -19.08 -11.37
N GLU A 140 -12.88 -18.66 -12.61
CA GLU A 140 -12.79 -19.57 -13.74
C GLU A 140 -11.34 -20.00 -13.92
N PHE A 141 -11.10 -21.31 -13.86
CA PHE A 141 -9.78 -21.88 -14.12
C PHE A 141 -9.78 -22.50 -15.53
N LYS A 142 -9.10 -21.83 -16.47
CA LYS A 142 -8.91 -22.36 -17.82
C LYS A 142 -7.63 -23.18 -17.87
N VAL A 143 -7.77 -24.47 -18.14
CA VAL A 143 -6.64 -25.39 -18.35
C VAL A 143 -6.60 -25.76 -19.83
N SER A 144 -5.56 -25.32 -20.53
CA SER A 144 -5.34 -25.58 -21.95
C SER A 144 -3.95 -26.19 -22.14
N LEU A 145 -3.75 -26.93 -23.25
CA LEU A 145 -2.43 -27.43 -23.65
C LEU A 145 -1.60 -26.38 -24.36
N SER A 146 -2.25 -25.39 -24.96
CA SER A 146 -1.62 -24.35 -25.77
C SER A 146 -1.57 -22.98 -25.10
N ASP A 147 -2.47 -22.73 -24.16
CA ASP A 147 -2.62 -21.42 -23.54
C ASP A 147 -2.09 -21.42 -22.11
N PRO A 148 -1.60 -20.30 -21.62
CA PRO A 148 -1.17 -20.18 -20.23
C PRO A 148 -2.35 -20.43 -19.28
N PHE A 149 -2.05 -20.90 -18.07
CA PHE A 149 -3.06 -21.05 -17.04
C PHE A 149 -3.54 -19.68 -16.56
N VAL A 150 -4.79 -19.35 -16.86
CA VAL A 150 -5.40 -18.07 -16.49
C VAL A 150 -6.33 -18.27 -15.30
N VAL A 151 -6.24 -17.37 -14.35
CA VAL A 151 -7.15 -17.24 -13.21
C VAL A 151 -7.91 -15.94 -13.35
N THR A 152 -9.23 -16.02 -13.42
CA THR A 152 -10.09 -14.85 -13.31
C THR A 152 -10.41 -14.62 -11.84
N LEU A 153 -9.88 -13.56 -11.28
CA LEU A 153 -10.22 -13.11 -9.93
C LEU A 153 -11.48 -12.26 -10.03
N SER A 154 -12.51 -12.65 -9.35
CA SER A 154 -13.75 -11.87 -9.25
C SER A 154 -14.00 -11.44 -7.81
N GLY A 155 -14.74 -10.35 -7.64
CA GLY A 155 -15.08 -9.87 -6.33
C GLY A 155 -16.06 -8.72 -6.35
N SER A 156 -16.45 -8.31 -5.17
CA SER A 156 -17.24 -7.10 -4.94
C SER A 156 -16.38 -5.97 -4.41
N MET A 157 -16.85 -4.76 -4.56
CA MET A 157 -16.20 -3.57 -4.03
C MET A 157 -17.12 -2.94 -2.97
N THR A 158 -16.51 -2.36 -1.94
CA THR A 158 -17.25 -1.56 -0.96
C THR A 158 -16.87 -0.09 -1.09
N SER A 159 -17.85 0.78 -0.92
CA SER A 159 -17.60 2.22 -0.96
C SER A 159 -16.95 2.67 0.33
N GLY A 160 -15.72 3.18 0.22
CA GLY A 160 -15.03 3.85 1.33
C GLY A 160 -15.19 5.36 1.27
N ALA A 161 -14.41 6.09 2.08
CA ALA A 161 -14.42 7.55 2.12
C ALA A 161 -14.08 8.20 0.74
N ASN A 162 -13.29 7.49 -0.08
CA ASN A 162 -12.85 7.95 -1.41
C ASN A 162 -13.64 7.28 -2.55
N GLY A 163 -14.77 6.64 -2.25
CA GLY A 163 -15.55 5.88 -3.24
C GLY A 163 -15.15 4.41 -3.33
N ALA A 164 -15.80 3.68 -4.24
CA ALA A 164 -15.52 2.27 -4.51
C ALA A 164 -14.37 2.09 -5.53
N VAL A 165 -14.25 3.02 -6.47
CA VAL A 165 -13.20 3.08 -7.48
C VAL A 165 -12.68 4.49 -7.56
N VAL A 166 -11.37 4.63 -7.59
CA VAL A 166 -10.68 5.90 -7.82
C VAL A 166 -9.95 5.81 -9.15
N MET A 167 -10.09 6.82 -9.99
CA MET A 167 -9.35 6.94 -11.23
C MET A 167 -8.54 8.23 -11.21
N GLY A 168 -7.24 8.14 -11.45
CA GLY A 168 -6.32 9.26 -11.40
C GLY A 168 -5.36 9.20 -10.24
N GLU A 169 -4.69 10.31 -9.96
CA GLU A 169 -3.71 10.40 -8.90
C GLU A 169 -4.31 9.99 -7.55
N LEU A 170 -3.60 9.09 -6.91
CA LEU A 170 -3.92 8.66 -5.56
C LEU A 170 -3.51 9.73 -4.58
N ASP A 171 -4.18 9.72 -3.41
CA ASP A 171 -3.90 10.64 -2.33
C ASP A 171 -2.38 10.76 -2.08
N LEU A 172 -1.86 11.97 -2.23
CA LEU A 172 -0.44 12.30 -2.13
C LEU A 172 0.12 12.11 -0.71
N ASP A 173 -0.72 11.80 0.28
CA ASP A 173 -0.28 11.58 1.65
C ASP A 173 0.51 10.27 1.82
N ASN A 174 0.44 9.36 0.85
CA ASN A 174 1.25 8.13 0.85
C ASN A 174 1.48 7.57 -0.56
N PRO A 175 2.21 8.28 -1.42
CA PRO A 175 2.50 7.81 -2.77
C PRO A 175 3.46 6.61 -2.71
N SER A 176 2.97 5.45 -3.06
CA SER A 176 3.81 4.28 -3.33
C SER A 176 3.74 3.96 -4.82
N TYR A 177 4.87 3.73 -5.45
CA TYR A 177 4.96 3.32 -6.84
C TYR A 177 5.89 2.12 -7.00
N TYR A 178 5.65 1.36 -8.05
CA TYR A 178 6.54 0.28 -8.42
C TYR A 178 7.69 0.81 -9.27
N ASP A 179 8.90 0.61 -8.79
CA ASP A 179 10.10 0.92 -9.54
C ASP A 179 10.47 -0.30 -10.39
N GLU A 180 10.29 -0.20 -11.69
CA GLU A 180 10.58 -1.27 -12.64
C GLU A 180 12.07 -1.63 -12.69
N ASP A 181 12.96 -0.67 -12.47
CA ASP A 181 14.41 -0.89 -12.50
C ASP A 181 14.89 -1.73 -11.30
N SER A 182 14.29 -1.54 -10.14
CA SER A 182 14.64 -2.29 -8.91
C SER A 182 13.72 -3.45 -8.61
N GLY A 183 12.56 -3.56 -9.28
CA GLY A 183 11.55 -4.57 -9.01
C GLY A 183 10.92 -4.48 -7.62
N THR A 184 10.92 -3.31 -7.01
CA THR A 184 10.42 -3.08 -5.65
C THR A 184 9.37 -1.98 -5.63
N ILE A 185 8.45 -2.08 -4.66
CA ILE A 185 7.55 -0.95 -4.35
C ILE A 185 8.38 0.09 -3.62
N LYS A 186 8.49 1.27 -4.20
CA LYS A 186 9.06 2.46 -3.55
C LYS A 186 7.92 3.35 -3.12
N THR A 187 8.06 3.88 -1.91
CA THR A 187 7.30 5.06 -1.51
C THR A 187 8.04 6.27 -2.06
N ASP A 188 7.36 7.16 -2.75
CA ASP A 188 7.99 8.43 -3.13
C ASP A 188 8.59 9.06 -1.87
N ASP A 189 9.79 9.63 -2.02
CA ASP A 189 10.41 10.42 -0.98
C ASP A 189 9.52 11.65 -0.70
N VAL A 190 8.50 11.44 0.11
CA VAL A 190 7.69 12.56 0.61
C VAL A 190 8.63 13.42 1.43
N GLN A 191 9.02 14.53 0.84
CA GLN A 191 9.98 15.45 1.45
C GLN A 191 9.43 15.96 2.78
N ILE A 192 10.26 15.91 3.81
CA ILE A 192 9.94 16.53 5.09
C ILE A 192 9.79 18.04 4.88
N THR A 193 8.58 18.56 5.11
CA THR A 193 8.27 19.99 4.98
C THR A 193 8.26 20.73 6.32
N ALA A 194 8.09 19.99 7.43
CA ALA A 194 8.20 20.50 8.78
C ALA A 194 8.74 19.45 9.75
N LEU A 195 9.44 19.90 10.79
CA LEU A 195 9.85 19.11 11.94
C LEU A 195 9.30 19.73 13.21
N THR A 196 8.70 18.93 14.07
CA THR A 196 8.28 19.34 15.41
C THR A 196 8.97 18.49 16.47
N ALA A 197 9.43 19.11 17.54
CA ALA A 197 10.05 18.41 18.66
C ALA A 197 9.26 18.61 19.95
N SER A 198 9.11 17.59 20.74
CA SER A 198 8.44 17.67 22.04
C SER A 198 9.17 16.82 23.09
N PRO A 199 9.55 17.40 24.23
CA PRO A 199 9.43 18.82 24.63
C PRO A 199 10.42 19.72 23.88
N THR A 200 10.09 21.02 23.72
CA THR A 200 10.98 22.03 23.11
C THR A 200 11.97 22.63 24.09
N ASN A 201 11.76 22.45 25.39
CA ASN A 201 12.66 22.88 26.44
C ASN A 201 12.84 21.74 27.45
N ILE A 202 14.07 21.37 27.72
CA ILE A 202 14.43 20.33 28.70
C ILE A 202 15.32 20.88 29.79
N SER A 203 15.16 20.38 30.99
CA SER A 203 16.04 20.70 32.10
C SER A 203 16.24 19.47 32.97
N GLY A 204 17.45 19.35 33.54
CA GLY A 204 17.79 18.22 34.40
C GLY A 204 19.16 18.44 35.05
N SER A 205 19.61 17.44 35.79
CA SER A 205 20.92 17.38 36.43
C SER A 205 21.95 16.69 35.54
N VAL A 206 23.21 16.87 35.85
CA VAL A 206 24.28 16.11 35.16
C VAL A 206 24.07 14.61 35.34
N GLY A 207 24.08 13.89 34.23
CA GLY A 207 23.83 12.45 34.14
C GLY A 207 22.40 12.07 33.76
N ASP A 208 21.45 13.01 33.75
CA ASP A 208 20.07 12.73 33.36
C ASP A 208 19.94 12.45 31.84
N HIS A 209 18.99 11.61 31.53
CA HIS A 209 18.56 11.28 30.17
C HIS A 209 17.13 11.77 29.91
N VAL A 210 16.93 12.52 28.87
CA VAL A 210 15.61 13.06 28.51
C VAL A 210 15.25 12.65 27.11
N THR A 211 14.10 11.99 26.94
CA THR A 211 13.59 11.60 25.65
C THR A 211 12.86 12.76 24.97
N VAL A 212 13.24 13.05 23.73
CA VAL A 212 12.61 14.03 22.86
C VAL A 212 11.99 13.30 21.68
N ASN A 213 10.69 13.47 21.47
CA ASN A 213 10.01 12.97 20.29
C ASN A 213 10.13 13.99 19.15
N VAL A 214 10.61 13.56 17.99
CA VAL A 214 10.74 14.41 16.79
C VAL A 214 9.84 13.83 15.68
N VAL A 215 8.83 14.61 15.31
CA VAL A 215 7.83 14.21 14.30
C VAL A 215 8.06 15.01 13.03
N ALA A 216 8.16 14.29 11.93
CA ALA A 216 8.18 14.87 10.58
C ALA A 216 6.77 15.07 10.03
N SER A 217 6.58 16.09 9.23
CA SER A 217 5.34 16.36 8.50
C SER A 217 5.67 16.54 7.01
N PRO A 218 4.83 16.02 6.10
CA PRO A 218 3.61 15.25 6.37
C PRO A 218 3.91 13.87 6.98
N ASN A 219 2.88 13.23 7.55
CA ASN A 219 3.01 11.88 8.09
C ASN A 219 3.43 10.92 6.97
N GLY A 220 4.38 10.03 7.25
CA GLY A 220 4.94 9.14 6.23
C GLY A 220 6.08 9.78 5.42
N ALA A 221 6.46 11.03 5.69
CA ALA A 221 7.62 11.64 5.05
C ALA A 221 8.89 10.81 5.27
N THR A 222 9.60 10.53 4.18
CA THR A 222 10.85 9.80 4.16
C THR A 222 12.01 10.80 4.14
N GLY A 223 12.96 10.60 5.00
CA GLY A 223 14.15 11.45 5.07
C GLY A 223 14.92 11.23 6.36
N SER A 224 16.24 11.30 6.30
CA SER A 224 17.05 11.18 7.49
C SER A 224 16.96 12.47 8.32
N ILE A 225 16.69 12.31 9.61
CA ILE A 225 16.78 13.40 10.58
C ILE A 225 18.13 13.28 11.27
N THR A 226 18.84 14.37 11.38
CA THR A 226 20.12 14.46 12.09
C THR A 226 20.01 15.42 13.27
N ALA A 227 20.63 15.09 14.39
CA ALA A 227 20.71 15.97 15.55
C ALA A 227 22.09 16.59 15.65
N THR A 228 22.15 17.88 15.92
CA THR A 228 23.39 18.60 16.20
C THR A 228 23.27 19.34 17.54
N VAL A 229 24.16 19.05 18.45
CA VAL A 229 24.24 19.73 19.73
C VAL A 229 25.26 20.85 19.61
N ASN A 230 24.89 22.10 19.93
CA ASN A 230 25.82 23.24 19.85
C ASN A 230 26.91 23.22 20.93
N GLU A 231 26.62 22.61 22.10
CA GLU A 231 27.52 22.50 23.26
C GLU A 231 27.74 21.00 23.56
N THR A 232 28.56 20.32 22.77
CA THR A 232 28.80 18.86 22.85
C THR A 232 29.43 18.40 24.16
N SER A 233 30.11 19.33 24.92
CA SER A 233 30.58 19.05 26.26
C SER A 233 29.45 18.94 27.29
N LYS A 234 28.31 19.61 27.05
CA LYS A 234 27.20 19.72 27.99
C LYS A 234 26.09 18.70 27.73
N ALA A 235 25.88 18.27 26.47
CA ALA A 235 24.91 17.27 26.16
C ALA A 235 25.30 16.45 24.91
N THR A 236 24.69 15.27 24.77
CA THR A 236 24.72 14.48 23.54
C THR A 236 23.30 14.06 23.15
N ALA A 237 23.06 13.88 21.85
CA ALA A 237 21.80 13.37 21.30
C ALA A 237 22.07 12.05 20.60
N THR A 238 21.27 11.04 20.90
CA THR A 238 21.34 9.69 20.28
C THR A 238 19.98 9.34 19.72
N ASP A 239 19.94 8.89 18.47
CA ASP A 239 18.73 8.41 17.81
C ASP A 239 18.37 7.02 18.34
N ASN A 240 17.12 6.82 18.76
CA ASN A 240 16.59 5.53 19.20
C ASN A 240 16.02 4.70 18.02
N GLY A 241 15.88 5.28 16.82
CA GLY A 241 15.38 4.61 15.61
C GLY A 241 13.85 4.51 15.53
N ASP A 242 13.11 5.06 16.47
CA ASP A 242 11.65 5.06 16.56
C ASP A 242 11.01 6.46 16.48
N GLY A 243 11.77 7.46 16.00
CA GLY A 243 11.37 8.87 16.01
C GLY A 243 11.61 9.59 17.34
N THR A 244 12.15 8.90 18.34
CA THR A 244 12.58 9.50 19.60
C THR A 244 14.10 9.62 19.68
N TRP A 245 14.55 10.61 20.45
CA TRP A 245 15.95 10.90 20.67
C TRP A 245 16.23 10.95 22.15
N ASP A 246 17.31 10.30 22.59
CA ASP A 246 17.81 10.37 23.95
C ASP A 246 18.82 11.51 24.05
N ILE A 247 18.51 12.49 24.91
CA ILE A 247 19.41 13.62 25.22
C ILE A 247 20.03 13.37 26.56
N GLN A 248 21.34 13.01 26.59
CA GLN A 248 22.10 12.86 27.80
C GLN A 248 22.71 14.19 28.21
N LEU A 249 22.42 14.64 29.43
CA LEU A 249 22.95 15.87 30.05
C LEU A 249 24.28 15.58 30.75
N LYS A 250 25.38 16.27 30.37
CA LYS A 250 26.75 15.89 30.79
C LYS A 250 27.43 16.91 31.70
N GLN A 251 27.16 18.20 31.51
CA GLN A 251 27.80 19.27 32.24
C GLN A 251 26.84 20.44 32.45
N ALA A 252 26.91 21.09 33.60
CA ALA A 252 26.09 22.25 33.93
C ALA A 252 26.22 23.38 32.88
N GLY A 253 25.10 23.96 32.53
CA GLY A 253 24.98 25.06 31.58
C GLY A 253 23.84 24.90 30.61
N THR A 254 23.72 25.82 29.66
CA THR A 254 22.66 25.85 28.68
C THR A 254 23.20 25.57 27.28
N GLY A 255 22.31 25.10 26.38
CA GLY A 255 22.61 24.91 24.97
C GLY A 255 21.36 24.52 24.18
N THR A 256 21.58 24.11 22.95
CA THR A 256 20.49 23.70 22.00
C THR A 256 20.86 22.41 21.31
N VAL A 257 19.82 21.63 21.03
CA VAL A 257 19.87 20.51 20.09
C VAL A 257 19.05 20.91 18.87
N THR A 258 19.66 20.92 17.68
CA THR A 258 19.00 21.20 16.41
C THR A 258 18.78 19.90 15.68
N PHE A 259 17.53 19.56 15.40
CA PHE A 259 17.13 18.45 14.54
C PHE A 259 16.89 18.97 13.13
N LYS A 260 17.49 18.33 12.14
CA LYS A 260 17.49 18.80 10.76
C LYS A 260 17.29 17.68 9.77
N SER A 261 16.47 17.97 8.72
CA SER A 261 16.34 17.16 7.53
C SER A 261 16.34 18.08 6.30
N GLY A 262 17.32 17.96 5.44
CA GLY A 262 17.50 18.89 4.32
C GLY A 262 17.61 20.35 4.78
N SER A 263 16.66 21.20 4.35
CA SER A 263 16.56 22.62 4.74
C SER A 263 15.66 22.85 5.96
N VAL A 264 14.89 21.83 6.37
CA VAL A 264 13.92 21.93 7.47
C VAL A 264 14.59 21.63 8.79
N GLN A 265 14.28 22.39 9.84
CA GLN A 265 14.86 22.20 11.17
C GLN A 265 13.91 22.58 12.31
N THR A 266 14.11 21.96 13.48
CA THR A 266 13.51 22.34 14.75
C THR A 266 14.56 22.36 15.85
N VAL A 267 14.34 23.13 16.92
CA VAL A 267 15.33 23.36 17.98
C VAL A 267 14.72 23.04 19.33
N VAL A 268 15.48 22.32 20.15
CA VAL A 268 15.18 22.05 21.55
C VAL A 268 16.24 22.71 22.40
N ASN A 269 15.82 23.52 23.40
CA ASN A 269 16.71 24.14 24.34
C ASN A 269 16.94 23.23 25.53
N PHE A 270 18.14 23.18 26.04
CA PHE A 270 18.45 22.47 27.31
C PHE A 270 19.11 23.36 28.37
N ASN A 271 18.82 23.04 29.63
CA ASN A 271 19.43 23.66 30.79
C ASN A 271 19.83 22.58 31.79
N VAL A 272 21.12 22.40 31.97
CA VAL A 272 21.69 21.43 32.90
C VAL A 272 22.09 22.15 34.20
N LYS A 273 21.58 21.64 35.31
CA LYS A 273 21.85 22.20 36.68
C LYS A 273 22.96 21.43 37.37
#